data_9fd034a974704d0a1abdae5cfcb21baf
#
_entry.id   9fd034a974704d0a1abdae5cfcb21baf
#
_cell.length_a   1.000
_cell.length_b   1.000
_cell.length_c   1.000
_cell.angle_alpha   90.00
_cell.angle_beta   90.00
_cell.angle_gamma   90.00
#
_symmetry.space_group_name_H-M   'P 1'
#
loop_
_entity.id
_entity.type
_entity.pdbx_description
1 polymer ?
#
loop_
_entity_poly.entity_id
_entity_poly.type
_entity_poly.pdbx_seq_one_letter_code
_entity_poly.pdbx_strand_id
1 'polypeptide(L)'
;MRLSALILAQALLGLLLAPGASYSQTITDGDTLKLNGVTYRLWGIDAPEAKQDCPDGWPAGHLAATHLQSLISGHPLICERKDTDRFGRTVAICRAGGEDLGALMVRDGYAWAFLRYSADYAGQEALAKREGLGVHRHGCQPAWEWRQRERAKYE
;
A
#
# COMPACT_ATOMS: atom_id res chain seq x y z
N MET A 1 -47.22 -61.26 7.77
CA MET A 1 -46.02 -60.48 8.18
C MET A 1 -45.42 -59.77 6.94
N ARG A 2 -45.57 -58.48 6.80
CA ARG A 2 -44.96 -57.68 5.68
C ARG A 2 -44.01 -56.72 6.34
N LEU A 3 -42.69 -56.91 6.09
CA LEU A 3 -41.64 -55.95 6.48
C LEU A 3 -41.61 -54.84 5.44
N SER A 4 -41.89 -53.60 5.87
CA SER A 4 -41.69 -52.40 5.07
C SER A 4 -40.28 -51.91 5.32
N ALA A 5 -39.46 -51.91 4.26
CA ALA A 5 -38.12 -51.32 4.28
C ALA A 5 -38.22 -49.79 4.07
N LEU A 6 -37.86 -49.02 5.10
CA LEU A 6 -37.65 -47.57 4.98
C LEU A 6 -36.30 -47.31 4.32
N ILE A 7 -36.32 -46.74 3.12
CA ILE A 7 -35.14 -46.23 2.44
C ILE A 7 -34.91 -44.77 2.89
N LEU A 8 -33.89 -44.54 3.74
CA LEU A 8 -33.41 -43.20 4.07
C LEU A 8 -32.59 -42.65 2.89
N ALA A 9 -33.15 -41.71 2.17
CA ALA A 9 -32.41 -40.92 1.17
C ALA A 9 -31.58 -39.85 1.91
N GLN A 10 -30.28 -40.05 2.01
CA GLN A 10 -29.33 -39.01 2.46
C GLN A 10 -29.09 -38.04 1.32
N ALA A 11 -29.66 -36.84 1.41
CA ALA A 11 -29.31 -35.71 0.53
C ALA A 11 -27.92 -35.16 0.90
N LEU A 12 -26.90 -35.51 0.14
CA LEU A 12 -25.58 -34.88 0.17
C LEU A 12 -25.72 -33.44 -0.35
N LEU A 13 -25.82 -32.49 0.55
CA LEU A 13 -25.73 -31.05 0.23
C LEU A 13 -24.27 -30.72 -0.08
N GLY A 14 -23.93 -30.80 -1.36
CA GLY A 14 -22.59 -30.41 -1.86
C GLY A 14 -22.39 -28.90 -1.66
N LEU A 15 -21.52 -28.53 -0.71
CA LEU A 15 -21.06 -27.17 -0.50
C LEU A 15 -20.18 -26.78 -1.73
N LEU A 16 -20.75 -26.10 -2.70
CA LEU A 16 -20.00 -25.51 -3.81
C LEU A 16 -19.11 -24.38 -3.24
N LEU A 17 -17.85 -24.68 -3.00
CA LEU A 17 -16.83 -23.66 -2.79
C LEU A 17 -16.69 -22.87 -4.10
N ALA A 18 -17.21 -21.65 -4.13
CA ALA A 18 -16.95 -20.72 -5.22
C ALA A 18 -15.42 -20.46 -5.27
N PRO A 19 -14.79 -20.53 -6.46
CA PRO A 19 -13.38 -20.19 -6.58
C PRO A 19 -13.21 -18.74 -6.13
N GLY A 20 -12.40 -18.51 -5.09
CA GLY A 20 -12.07 -17.18 -4.61
C GLY A 20 -11.47 -16.38 -5.77
N ALA A 21 -12.00 -15.19 -6.04
CA ALA A 21 -11.45 -14.31 -7.06
C ALA A 21 -9.99 -14.00 -6.71
N SER A 22 -9.05 -14.47 -7.53
CA SER A 22 -7.64 -14.15 -7.39
C SER A 22 -7.43 -12.69 -7.80
N TYR A 23 -7.29 -11.81 -6.84
CA TYR A 23 -6.92 -10.41 -7.11
C TYR A 23 -5.43 -10.36 -7.42
N SER A 24 -5.10 -9.91 -8.66
CA SER A 24 -3.71 -9.63 -9.00
C SER A 24 -3.31 -8.29 -8.39
N GLN A 25 -2.39 -8.32 -7.43
CA GLN A 25 -1.84 -7.13 -6.81
C GLN A 25 -0.31 -7.18 -6.81
N THR A 26 0.33 -6.07 -7.17
CA THR A 26 1.78 -5.91 -7.17
C THR A 26 2.15 -4.53 -6.64
N ILE A 27 3.25 -4.46 -5.87
CA ILE A 27 3.82 -3.20 -5.41
C ILE A 27 4.90 -2.76 -6.39
N THR A 28 4.87 -1.48 -6.78
CA THR A 28 5.91 -0.87 -7.63
C THR A 28 6.96 -0.19 -6.75
N ASP A 29 6.52 0.57 -5.75
CA ASP A 29 7.31 1.28 -4.75
C ASP A 29 6.46 1.54 -3.50
N GLY A 30 6.98 2.33 -2.55
CA GLY A 30 6.31 2.58 -1.27
C GLY A 30 5.00 3.38 -1.33
N ASP A 31 4.64 3.94 -2.47
CA ASP A 31 3.38 4.70 -2.65
C ASP A 31 2.63 4.36 -3.94
N THR A 32 3.08 3.36 -4.67
CA THR A 32 2.47 2.96 -5.95
C THR A 32 2.25 1.46 -6.00
N LEU A 33 1.01 1.07 -6.25
CA LEU A 33 0.60 -0.34 -6.38
C LEU A 33 -0.24 -0.55 -7.64
N LYS A 34 -0.31 -1.80 -8.09
CA LYS A 34 -1.19 -2.23 -9.17
C LYS A 34 -2.21 -3.23 -8.65
N LEU A 35 -3.48 -2.98 -8.93
CA LEU A 35 -4.59 -3.84 -8.58
C LEU A 35 -5.43 -4.10 -9.83
N ASN A 36 -5.56 -5.37 -10.23
CA ASN A 36 -6.34 -5.79 -11.40
C ASN A 36 -6.00 -5.01 -12.68
N GLY A 37 -4.72 -4.72 -12.90
CA GLY A 37 -4.22 -3.97 -14.06
C GLY A 37 -4.27 -2.45 -13.94
N VAL A 38 -4.95 -1.90 -12.94
CA VAL A 38 -4.98 -0.44 -12.68
C VAL A 38 -3.83 -0.04 -11.76
N THR A 39 -3.08 0.99 -12.15
CA THR A 39 -2.00 1.55 -11.32
C THR A 39 -2.56 2.65 -10.42
N TYR A 40 -2.38 2.46 -9.12
CA TYR A 40 -2.79 3.41 -8.08
C TYR A 40 -1.57 4.05 -7.44
N ARG A 41 -1.60 5.37 -7.31
CA ARG A 41 -0.70 6.13 -6.46
C ARG A 41 -1.44 6.53 -5.18
N LEU A 42 -0.86 6.25 -4.03
CA LEU A 42 -1.48 6.60 -2.75
C LEU A 42 -1.57 8.12 -2.60
N TRP A 43 -2.77 8.58 -2.22
CA TRP A 43 -3.09 9.98 -2.01
C TRP A 43 -2.26 10.58 -0.88
N GLY A 44 -1.81 11.83 -1.05
CA GLY A 44 -1.28 12.69 0.02
C GLY A 44 0.05 12.28 0.64
N ILE A 45 0.73 11.26 0.10
CA ILE A 45 2.04 10.80 0.56
C ILE A 45 3.08 10.82 -0.55
N ASP A 46 4.35 10.79 -0.16
CA ASP A 46 5.49 10.57 -1.05
C ASP A 46 6.48 9.64 -0.35
N ALA A 47 6.64 8.43 -0.88
CA ALA A 47 7.55 7.42 -0.33
C ALA A 47 8.93 7.49 -0.98
N PRO A 48 9.97 6.95 -0.33
CA PRO A 48 11.28 6.82 -0.95
C PRO A 48 11.19 6.09 -2.30
N GLU A 49 11.94 6.58 -3.28
CA GLU A 49 12.08 5.94 -4.58
C GLU A 49 12.71 4.55 -4.44
N ALA A 50 12.38 3.61 -5.33
CA ALA A 50 12.81 2.21 -5.24
C ALA A 50 14.33 2.01 -5.04
N LYS A 51 15.15 2.94 -5.57
CA LYS A 51 16.61 2.93 -5.45
C LYS A 51 17.17 3.92 -4.43
N GLN A 52 16.29 4.50 -3.62
CA GLN A 52 16.70 5.50 -2.65
C GLN A 52 17.19 4.82 -1.36
N ASP A 53 18.47 5.08 -1.03
CA ASP A 53 19.04 4.79 0.28
C ASP A 53 19.17 6.10 1.08
N CYS A 54 19.12 5.99 2.41
CA CYS A 54 19.43 7.10 3.31
C CYS A 54 20.93 7.27 3.49
N PRO A 55 21.41 8.41 4.04
CA PRO A 55 22.84 8.69 4.17
C PRO A 55 23.64 7.66 4.97
N ASP A 56 22.99 6.95 5.89
CA ASP A 56 23.58 5.89 6.72
C ASP A 56 23.51 4.49 6.08
N GLY A 57 23.05 4.39 4.82
CA GLY A 57 22.90 3.15 4.08
C GLY A 57 21.60 2.40 4.34
N TRP A 58 20.64 2.97 5.08
CA TRP A 58 19.34 2.36 5.26
C TRP A 58 18.56 2.31 3.92
N PRO A 59 18.16 1.10 3.41
CA PRO A 59 17.60 0.94 2.07
C PRO A 59 16.13 1.36 2.02
N ALA A 60 15.89 2.67 2.10
CA ALA A 60 14.58 3.30 2.31
C ALA A 60 13.53 2.86 1.28
N GLY A 61 13.88 2.87 0.00
CA GLY A 61 12.96 2.52 -1.08
C GLY A 61 12.52 1.06 -1.02
N HIS A 62 13.47 0.16 -0.82
CA HIS A 62 13.18 -1.28 -0.69
C HIS A 62 12.29 -1.56 0.53
N LEU A 63 12.62 -0.96 1.66
CA LEU A 63 11.88 -1.19 2.90
C LEU A 63 10.48 -0.56 2.86
N ALA A 64 10.31 0.60 2.22
CA ALA A 64 8.98 1.20 2.02
C ALA A 64 8.07 0.30 1.16
N ALA A 65 8.59 -0.24 0.04
CA ALA A 65 7.83 -1.18 -0.79
C ALA A 65 7.49 -2.48 -0.04
N THR A 66 8.43 -3.03 0.74
CA THR A 66 8.21 -4.22 1.56
C THR A 66 7.18 -3.97 2.65
N HIS A 67 7.21 -2.80 3.30
CA HIS A 67 6.23 -2.45 4.31
C HIS A 67 4.82 -2.32 3.71
N LEU A 68 4.68 -1.63 2.57
CA LEU A 68 3.40 -1.55 1.87
C LEU A 68 2.87 -2.94 1.49
N GLN A 69 3.76 -3.84 1.00
CA GLN A 69 3.38 -5.23 0.70
C GLN A 69 2.87 -5.96 1.95
N SER A 70 3.48 -5.75 3.10
CA SER A 70 3.04 -6.37 4.36
C SER A 70 1.66 -5.87 4.81
N LEU A 71 1.37 -4.58 4.63
CA LEU A 71 0.09 -3.97 5.00
C LEU A 71 -1.08 -4.49 4.17
N ILE A 72 -0.86 -4.85 2.91
CA ILE A 72 -1.91 -5.37 2.03
C ILE A 72 -2.06 -6.88 2.08
N SER A 73 -1.10 -7.59 2.65
CA SER A 73 -1.06 -9.05 2.65
C SER A 73 -2.23 -9.64 3.45
N GLY A 74 -3.00 -10.51 2.81
CA GLY A 74 -4.13 -11.20 3.46
C GLY A 74 -5.39 -10.35 3.67
N HIS A 75 -5.40 -9.12 3.17
CA HIS A 75 -6.54 -8.21 3.30
C HIS A 75 -7.15 -7.83 1.95
N PRO A 76 -8.49 -7.70 1.85
CA PRO A 76 -9.12 -7.11 0.69
C PRO A 76 -8.69 -5.64 0.56
N LEU A 77 -8.26 -5.26 -0.65
CA LEU A 77 -7.82 -3.91 -0.98
C LEU A 77 -8.95 -3.14 -1.66
N ILE A 78 -9.30 -1.98 -1.12
CA ILE A 78 -10.31 -1.07 -1.65
C ILE A 78 -9.68 0.30 -1.86
N CYS A 79 -9.74 0.81 -3.10
CA CYS A 79 -9.18 2.13 -3.45
C CYS A 79 -10.31 3.09 -3.88
N GLU A 80 -10.40 4.23 -3.20
CA GLU A 80 -11.29 5.33 -3.53
C GLU A 80 -10.51 6.37 -4.34
N ARG A 81 -10.89 6.54 -5.63
CA ARG A 81 -10.24 7.50 -6.52
C ARG A 81 -10.46 8.94 -6.02
N LYS A 82 -9.38 9.72 -6.00
CA LYS A 82 -9.38 11.16 -5.73
C LYS A 82 -9.07 11.97 -6.99
N ASP A 83 -8.07 11.52 -7.78
CA ASP A 83 -7.58 12.27 -8.93
C ASP A 83 -6.93 11.33 -9.97
N THR A 84 -6.40 11.90 -11.03
CA THR A 84 -5.49 11.25 -11.97
C THR A 84 -4.26 12.12 -12.15
N ASP A 85 -3.06 11.57 -11.99
CA ASP A 85 -1.85 12.33 -12.15
C ASP A 85 -1.44 12.49 -13.63
N ARG A 86 -0.40 13.32 -13.85
CA ARG A 86 0.12 13.60 -15.21
C ARG A 86 0.68 12.37 -15.94
N PHE A 87 0.91 11.27 -15.24
CA PHE A 87 1.38 10.00 -15.81
C PHE A 87 0.25 9.01 -16.06
N GLY A 88 -1.01 9.42 -15.84
CA GLY A 88 -2.20 8.58 -16.02
C GLY A 88 -2.45 7.59 -14.89
N ARG A 89 -1.74 7.68 -13.76
CA ARG A 89 -2.02 6.84 -12.58
C ARG A 89 -3.26 7.35 -11.87
N THR A 90 -4.08 6.44 -11.36
CA THR A 90 -5.20 6.79 -10.48
C THR A 90 -4.66 7.16 -9.09
N VAL A 91 -4.80 8.41 -8.69
CA VAL A 91 -4.49 8.86 -7.33
C VAL A 91 -5.67 8.50 -6.43
N ALA A 92 -5.42 7.75 -5.35
CA ALA A 92 -6.48 7.16 -4.54
C ALA A 92 -6.11 7.02 -3.06
N ILE A 93 -7.14 7.08 -2.19
CA ILE A 93 -7.03 6.55 -0.84
C ILE A 93 -7.31 5.05 -0.93
N CYS A 94 -6.31 4.23 -0.62
CA CYS A 94 -6.45 2.78 -0.61
C CYS A 94 -6.47 2.26 0.83
N ARG A 95 -7.40 1.33 1.10
CA ARG A 95 -7.54 0.68 2.42
C ARG A 95 -7.38 -0.82 2.29
N ALA A 96 -6.66 -1.39 3.25
CA ALA A 96 -6.55 -2.83 3.44
C ALA A 96 -7.06 -3.19 4.83
N GLY A 97 -8.00 -4.12 4.93
CA GLY A 97 -8.64 -4.45 6.21
C GLY A 97 -9.34 -3.26 6.89
N GLY A 98 -9.73 -2.23 6.11
CA GLY A 98 -10.35 -1.00 6.62
C GLY A 98 -9.37 0.12 6.96
N GLU A 99 -8.07 -0.17 7.12
CA GLU A 99 -7.03 0.79 7.46
C GLU A 99 -6.53 1.57 6.23
N ASP A 100 -6.31 2.86 6.38
CA ASP A 100 -5.77 3.75 5.34
C ASP A 100 -4.27 3.51 5.16
N LEU A 101 -3.87 3.00 3.99
CA LEU A 101 -2.48 2.66 3.71
C LEU A 101 -1.55 3.89 3.71
N GLY A 102 -2.03 5.03 3.21
CA GLY A 102 -1.25 6.28 3.24
C GLY A 102 -0.97 6.73 4.67
N ALA A 103 -1.99 6.69 5.53
CA ALA A 103 -1.85 7.02 6.95
C ALA A 103 -0.85 6.10 7.67
N LEU A 104 -0.94 4.78 7.41
CA LEU A 104 -0.02 3.80 8.01
C LEU A 104 1.42 3.99 7.53
N MET A 105 1.63 4.16 6.22
CA MET A 105 2.96 4.37 5.64
C MET A 105 3.66 5.60 6.25
N VAL A 106 2.93 6.70 6.44
CA VAL A 106 3.49 7.92 7.05
C VAL A 106 3.72 7.74 8.55
N ARG A 107 2.74 7.18 9.28
CA ARG A 107 2.84 6.96 10.73
C ARG A 107 4.00 6.05 11.10
N ASP A 108 4.24 5.00 10.30
CA ASP A 108 5.30 4.02 10.55
C ASP A 108 6.66 4.50 10.02
N GLY A 109 6.73 5.69 9.40
CA GLY A 109 7.97 6.31 8.92
C GLY A 109 8.49 5.76 7.59
N TYR A 110 7.64 5.19 6.75
CA TYR A 110 8.01 4.70 5.41
C TYR A 110 7.60 5.63 4.27
N ALA A 111 6.99 6.76 4.58
CA ALA A 111 6.68 7.83 3.65
C ALA A 111 6.62 9.18 4.37
N TRP A 112 6.68 10.26 3.61
CA TRP A 112 6.40 11.62 4.05
C TRP A 112 4.97 12.01 3.70
N ALA A 113 4.33 12.84 4.55
CA ALA A 113 3.13 13.56 4.17
C ALA A 113 3.47 14.56 3.06
N PHE A 114 2.79 14.49 1.92
CA PHE A 114 3.07 15.36 0.79
C PHE A 114 2.19 16.61 0.82
N LEU A 115 2.56 17.56 1.67
CA LEU A 115 1.79 18.75 2.03
C LEU A 115 1.45 19.67 0.83
N ARG A 116 2.12 19.50 -0.31
CA ARG A 116 1.76 20.22 -1.55
C ARG A 116 0.39 19.80 -2.11
N TYR A 117 -0.06 18.59 -1.78
CA TYR A 117 -1.35 18.04 -2.24
C TYR A 117 -2.38 17.98 -1.13
N SER A 118 -2.00 17.58 0.08
CA SER A 118 -2.92 17.41 1.19
C SER A 118 -2.21 17.49 2.53
N ALA A 119 -2.88 18.03 3.55
CA ALA A 119 -2.46 18.00 4.94
C ALA A 119 -3.02 16.80 5.73
N ASP A 120 -3.72 15.87 5.05
CA ASP A 120 -4.47 14.78 5.70
C ASP A 120 -3.60 13.92 6.62
N TYR A 121 -2.31 13.75 6.28
CA TYR A 121 -1.37 12.90 7.04
C TYR A 121 -0.30 13.69 7.83
N ALA A 122 -0.47 15.01 7.97
CA ALA A 122 0.49 15.84 8.72
C ALA A 122 0.63 15.40 10.19
N GLY A 123 -0.48 14.97 10.80
CA GLY A 123 -0.49 14.45 12.17
C GLY A 123 0.30 13.15 12.34
N GLN A 124 0.14 12.21 11.40
CA GLN A 124 0.88 10.95 11.35
C GLN A 124 2.39 11.20 11.18
N GLU A 125 2.77 12.12 10.31
CA GLU A 125 4.18 12.49 10.14
C GLU A 125 4.78 13.13 11.39
N ALA A 126 4.03 13.99 12.07
CA ALA A 126 4.48 14.58 13.33
C ALA A 126 4.72 13.52 14.41
N LEU A 127 3.90 12.47 14.46
CA LEU A 127 4.11 11.32 15.35
C LEU A 127 5.37 10.53 14.97
N ALA A 128 5.53 10.17 13.69
CA ALA A 128 6.69 9.44 13.20
C ALA A 128 8.01 10.19 13.45
N LYS A 129 8.03 11.52 13.26
CA LYS A 129 9.17 12.40 13.56
C LYS A 129 9.50 12.40 15.05
N ARG A 130 8.50 12.56 15.93
CA ARG A 130 8.69 12.59 17.38
C ARG A 130 9.25 11.26 17.90
N GLU A 131 8.81 10.14 17.33
CA GLU A 131 9.22 8.80 17.72
C GLU A 131 10.50 8.34 17.00
N GLY A 132 11.01 9.13 16.06
CA GLY A 132 12.22 8.81 15.31
C GLY A 132 12.07 7.52 14.51
N LEU A 133 11.02 7.41 13.69
CA LEU A 133 10.75 6.20 12.92
C LEU A 133 11.25 6.31 11.47
N GLY A 134 11.72 5.20 10.92
CA GLY A 134 12.03 5.02 9.51
C GLY A 134 12.83 6.15 8.89
N VAL A 135 12.31 6.80 7.84
CA VAL A 135 12.97 7.90 7.11
C VAL A 135 13.41 9.06 8.00
N HIS A 136 12.69 9.30 9.10
CA HIS A 136 13.03 10.38 10.05
C HIS A 136 14.19 9.99 10.95
N ARG A 137 14.29 8.72 11.35
CA ARG A 137 15.39 8.17 12.15
C ARG A 137 16.71 8.19 11.38
N HIS A 138 16.65 7.80 10.11
CA HIS A 138 17.81 7.63 9.26
C HIS A 138 18.22 8.90 8.50
N GLY A 139 17.55 10.04 8.80
CA GLY A 139 17.86 11.33 8.16
C GLY A 139 17.73 11.30 6.65
N CYS A 140 16.77 10.51 6.13
CA CYS A 140 16.58 10.39 4.71
C CYS A 140 16.13 11.71 4.08
N GLN A 141 16.68 12.00 2.92
CA GLN A 141 16.22 13.11 2.10
C GLN A 141 14.80 12.81 1.58
N PRO A 142 13.84 13.75 1.66
CA PRO A 142 12.53 13.54 1.08
C PRO A 142 12.58 13.17 -0.40
N ALA A 143 11.68 12.27 -0.83
CA ALA A 143 11.71 11.70 -2.17
C ALA A 143 11.67 12.76 -3.29
N TRP A 144 10.90 13.85 -3.11
CA TRP A 144 10.85 14.95 -4.09
C TRP A 144 12.19 15.69 -4.23
N GLU A 145 12.98 15.83 -3.15
CA GLU A 145 14.32 16.44 -3.18
C GLU A 145 15.32 15.47 -3.78
N TRP A 146 15.24 14.18 -3.41
CA TRP A 146 16.07 13.14 -3.98
C TRP A 146 15.91 13.08 -5.51
N ARG A 147 14.67 13.11 -6.02
CA ARG A 147 14.39 13.18 -7.47
C ARG A 147 14.98 14.42 -8.14
N GLN A 148 14.96 15.57 -7.48
CA GLN A 148 15.59 16.79 -8.00
C GLN A 148 17.10 16.63 -8.12
N ARG A 149 17.74 16.11 -7.08
CA ARG A 149 19.20 15.85 -7.08
C ARG A 149 19.60 14.85 -8.15
N GLU A 150 18.84 13.75 -8.29
CA GLU A 150 19.15 12.75 -9.31
C GLU A 150 19.06 13.33 -10.74
N ARG A 151 18.06 14.16 -11.02
CA ARG A 151 17.95 14.84 -12.33
C ARG A 151 19.12 15.78 -12.60
N ALA A 152 19.54 16.57 -11.61
CA ALA A 152 20.64 17.52 -11.75
C ALA A 152 22.01 16.87 -12.07
N LYS A 153 22.14 15.55 -11.91
CA LYS A 153 23.37 14.81 -12.31
C LYS A 153 23.50 14.62 -13.83
N TYR A 154 22.42 14.83 -14.58
CA TYR A 154 22.36 14.57 -16.03
C TYR A 154 22.14 15.85 -16.87
N GLU A 155 22.07 17.01 -16.21
CA GLU A 155 22.03 18.35 -16.82
C GLU A 155 23.43 18.98 -16.86
#